data_0d1fe084555310e4a740b73e51fb19dd
#
_entry.id   0d1fe084555310e4a740b73e51fb19dd
#
_cell.length_a   1.000
_cell.length_b   1.000
_cell.length_c   1.000
_cell.angle_alpha   90.00
_cell.angle_beta   90.00
_cell.angle_gamma   90.00
#
_symmetry.space_group_name_H-M   'P 1'
#
loop_
_entity.id
_entity.type
_entity.pdbx_description
1 polymer ?
#
loop_
_entity_poly.entity_id
_entity_poly.type
_entity_poly.pdbx_seq_one_letter_code
_entity_poly.pdbx_strand_id
1 'polypeptide(L)'
;MMDDQSGKVAVVTGSNTGIGYHMARTLASKGASVTMACRDIEKADRARMKILGDFPGSEVSTSTLNLADLSSVEEFAKGFPTSGGLDILINNAGVMIPPKSRTKDGFELQFGTNHLGHFALTGHLMPILEGTAGSRVVTVSSIAHNPGVIDFDDLNGDRKRYSKWGFYSQSKIANLTFSLELARRLERSGSGVSAIASHPGYSATDLQRHSLLWRFLNLFLA
;
A
#
# COMPACT_ATOMS: atom_id res chain seq x y z
N MET A 1 -18.93 -0.86 -12.48
CA MET A 1 -18.15 -2.06 -12.88
C MET A 1 -16.79 -1.55 -13.34
N MET A 2 -15.67 -2.24 -13.04
CA MET A 2 -14.35 -1.81 -13.53
C MET A 2 -14.23 -2.14 -15.02
N ASP A 3 -13.71 -1.19 -15.81
CA ASP A 3 -13.45 -1.38 -17.23
C ASP A 3 -12.33 -2.40 -17.48
N ASP A 4 -12.15 -2.81 -18.73
CA ASP A 4 -11.04 -3.66 -19.17
C ASP A 4 -9.69 -3.02 -18.83
N GLN A 5 -8.77 -3.83 -18.31
CA GLN A 5 -7.41 -3.43 -17.91
C GLN A 5 -6.33 -4.19 -18.70
N SER A 6 -6.71 -4.81 -19.80
CA SER A 6 -5.75 -5.54 -20.67
C SER A 6 -4.61 -4.63 -21.11
N GLY A 7 -3.39 -5.14 -21.02
CA GLY A 7 -2.17 -4.40 -21.32
C GLY A 7 -1.71 -3.41 -20.24
N LYS A 8 -2.42 -3.32 -19.10
CA LYS A 8 -2.01 -2.50 -17.96
C LYS A 8 -1.12 -3.29 -17.01
N VAL A 9 -0.08 -2.63 -16.49
CA VAL A 9 0.85 -3.17 -15.50
C VAL A 9 0.53 -2.55 -14.14
N ALA A 10 0.32 -3.39 -13.12
CA ALA A 10 -0.04 -2.95 -11.78
C ALA A 10 0.88 -3.55 -10.71
N VAL A 11 1.24 -2.73 -9.72
CA VAL A 11 1.87 -3.16 -8.46
C VAL A 11 0.90 -2.92 -7.31
N VAL A 12 0.64 -3.96 -6.51
CA VAL A 12 -0.20 -3.87 -5.31
C VAL A 12 0.58 -4.31 -4.09
N THR A 13 0.84 -3.39 -3.16
CA THR A 13 1.56 -3.72 -1.93
C THR A 13 0.65 -4.40 -0.91
N GLY A 14 1.16 -5.42 -0.18
CA GLY A 14 0.41 -6.13 0.85
C GLY A 14 -0.82 -6.87 0.33
N SER A 15 -0.71 -7.45 -0.84
CA SER A 15 -1.82 -8.07 -1.58
C SER A 15 -2.00 -9.58 -1.33
N ASN A 16 -1.32 -10.14 -0.33
CA ASN A 16 -1.47 -11.56 0.04
C ASN A 16 -2.74 -11.84 0.87
N THR A 17 -3.45 -10.82 1.36
CA THR A 17 -4.67 -10.94 2.18
C THR A 17 -5.52 -9.65 2.12
N GLY A 18 -6.75 -9.72 2.61
CA GLY A 18 -7.65 -8.58 2.81
C GLY A 18 -7.91 -7.76 1.54
N ILE A 19 -8.00 -6.45 1.69
CA ILE A 19 -8.35 -5.52 0.60
C ILE A 19 -7.35 -5.59 -0.55
N GLY A 20 -6.05 -5.67 -0.24
CA GLY A 20 -5.00 -5.78 -1.25
C GLY A 20 -5.14 -7.02 -2.13
N TYR A 21 -5.55 -8.16 -1.54
CA TYR A 21 -5.85 -9.38 -2.31
C TYR A 21 -7.00 -9.17 -3.27
N HIS A 22 -8.10 -8.55 -2.80
CA HIS A 22 -9.25 -8.29 -3.65
C HIS A 22 -8.94 -7.29 -4.77
N MET A 23 -8.11 -6.26 -4.49
CA MET A 23 -7.62 -5.34 -5.52
C MET A 23 -6.80 -6.07 -6.59
N ALA A 24 -5.80 -6.87 -6.19
CA ALA A 24 -4.99 -7.65 -7.11
C ALA A 24 -5.84 -8.64 -7.92
N ARG A 25 -6.74 -9.36 -7.27
CA ARG A 25 -7.68 -10.29 -7.91
C ARG A 25 -8.59 -9.60 -8.93
N THR A 26 -9.11 -8.42 -8.59
CA THR A 26 -9.99 -7.66 -9.49
C THR A 26 -9.22 -7.14 -10.71
N LEU A 27 -8.02 -6.60 -10.53
CA LEU A 27 -7.17 -6.15 -11.63
C LEU A 27 -6.82 -7.31 -12.57
N ALA A 28 -6.38 -8.45 -12.02
CA ALA A 28 -6.08 -9.66 -12.78
C ALA A 28 -7.30 -10.17 -13.56
N SER A 29 -8.49 -10.18 -12.93
CA SER A 29 -9.74 -10.60 -13.59
C SER A 29 -10.15 -9.68 -14.75
N LYS A 30 -9.54 -8.50 -14.86
CA LYS A 30 -9.77 -7.50 -15.90
C LYS A 30 -8.61 -7.42 -16.91
N GLY A 31 -7.69 -8.38 -16.87
CA GLY A 31 -6.61 -8.53 -17.86
C GLY A 31 -5.34 -7.73 -17.56
N ALA A 32 -5.24 -7.10 -16.38
CA ALA A 32 -4.00 -6.45 -15.99
C ALA A 32 -2.90 -7.48 -15.63
N SER A 33 -1.65 -7.17 -15.97
CA SER A 33 -0.47 -7.83 -15.41
C SER A 33 -0.21 -7.29 -13.99
N VAL A 34 -0.31 -8.14 -12.96
CA VAL A 34 -0.29 -7.72 -11.55
C VAL A 34 0.92 -8.29 -10.81
N THR A 35 1.75 -7.41 -10.25
CA THR A 35 2.78 -7.78 -9.28
C THR A 35 2.27 -7.62 -7.85
N MET A 36 2.16 -8.74 -7.14
CA MET A 36 1.79 -8.79 -5.72
C MET A 36 3.06 -8.57 -4.87
N ALA A 37 3.30 -7.31 -4.44
CA ALA A 37 4.47 -6.92 -3.67
C ALA A 37 4.22 -7.13 -2.16
N CYS A 38 4.83 -8.16 -1.56
CA CYS A 38 4.51 -8.61 -0.21
C CYS A 38 5.77 -8.96 0.60
N ARG A 39 5.73 -8.76 1.93
CA ARG A 39 6.83 -9.13 2.82
C ARG A 39 7.02 -10.65 2.95
N ASP A 40 5.91 -11.39 2.97
CA ASP A 40 5.88 -12.86 3.12
C ASP A 40 5.57 -13.45 1.73
N ILE A 41 6.63 -13.90 1.05
CA ILE A 41 6.53 -14.39 -0.33
C ILE A 41 5.71 -15.69 -0.41
N GLU A 42 5.82 -16.56 0.58
CA GLU A 42 5.06 -17.82 0.57
C GLU A 42 3.55 -17.59 0.68
N LYS A 43 3.14 -16.61 1.52
CA LYS A 43 1.72 -16.21 1.58
C LYS A 43 1.27 -15.53 0.31
N ALA A 44 2.14 -14.74 -0.33
CA ALA A 44 1.85 -14.10 -1.60
C ALA A 44 1.64 -15.16 -2.70
N ASP A 45 2.51 -16.17 -2.77
CA ASP A 45 2.38 -17.25 -3.75
C ASP A 45 1.11 -18.08 -3.54
N ARG A 46 0.75 -18.39 -2.30
CA ARG A 46 -0.54 -19.06 -2.02
C ARG A 46 -1.74 -18.22 -2.48
N ALA A 47 -1.68 -16.89 -2.28
CA ALA A 47 -2.73 -15.98 -2.73
C ALA A 47 -2.76 -15.86 -4.26
N ARG A 48 -1.59 -15.79 -4.91
CA ARG A 48 -1.44 -15.80 -6.36
C ARG A 48 -2.08 -17.06 -6.98
N MET A 49 -1.77 -18.23 -6.43
CA MET A 49 -2.33 -19.50 -6.93
C MET A 49 -3.86 -19.53 -6.87
N LYS A 50 -4.48 -18.91 -5.85
CA LYS A 50 -5.94 -18.76 -5.79
C LYS A 50 -6.47 -17.88 -6.93
N ILE A 51 -5.79 -16.75 -7.20
CA ILE A 51 -6.19 -15.86 -8.31
C ILE A 51 -6.08 -16.58 -9.63
N LEU A 52 -4.99 -17.31 -9.88
CA LEU A 52 -4.79 -18.09 -11.10
C LEU A 52 -5.81 -19.24 -11.24
N GLY A 53 -6.25 -19.82 -10.13
CA GLY A 53 -7.32 -20.81 -10.11
C GLY A 53 -8.68 -20.23 -10.50
N ASP A 54 -8.98 -19.01 -10.02
CA ASP A 54 -10.23 -18.30 -10.34
C ASP A 54 -10.25 -17.74 -11.78
N PHE A 55 -9.07 -17.32 -12.27
CA PHE A 55 -8.89 -16.68 -13.58
C PHE A 55 -7.70 -17.30 -14.32
N PRO A 56 -7.87 -18.49 -14.93
CA PRO A 56 -6.83 -19.13 -15.72
C PRO A 56 -6.37 -18.23 -16.88
N GLY A 57 -5.07 -18.06 -17.04
CA GLY A 57 -4.49 -17.20 -18.08
C GLY A 57 -4.27 -15.75 -17.66
N SER A 58 -4.65 -15.35 -16.43
CA SER A 58 -4.27 -14.03 -15.91
C SER A 58 -2.76 -13.96 -15.61
N GLU A 59 -2.18 -12.78 -15.79
CA GLU A 59 -0.76 -12.50 -15.52
C GLU A 59 -0.60 -11.98 -14.10
N VAL A 60 -0.25 -12.86 -13.17
CA VAL A 60 0.00 -12.50 -11.77
C VAL A 60 1.36 -13.03 -11.32
N SER A 61 2.19 -12.14 -10.81
CA SER A 61 3.49 -12.44 -10.23
C SER A 61 3.55 -12.03 -8.76
N THR A 62 4.55 -12.53 -8.04
CA THR A 62 4.84 -12.16 -6.66
C THR A 62 6.26 -11.60 -6.57
N SER A 63 6.47 -10.63 -5.68
CA SER A 63 7.79 -10.09 -5.40
C SER A 63 7.91 -9.72 -3.92
N THR A 64 9.10 -9.93 -3.37
CA THR A 64 9.38 -9.58 -1.97
C THR A 64 9.49 -8.07 -1.82
N LEU A 65 8.73 -7.52 -0.87
CA LEU A 65 8.78 -6.11 -0.49
C LEU A 65 8.50 -5.94 1.01
N ASN A 66 9.50 -5.52 1.76
CA ASN A 66 9.34 -5.16 3.16
C ASN A 66 9.39 -3.64 3.34
N LEU A 67 8.23 -3.01 3.47
CA LEU A 67 8.11 -1.56 3.67
C LEU A 67 8.67 -1.05 5.01
N ALA A 68 8.99 -1.95 5.95
CA ALA A 68 9.69 -1.64 7.19
C ALA A 68 11.23 -1.74 7.05
N ASP A 69 11.74 -1.76 5.83
CA ASP A 69 13.16 -1.84 5.48
C ASP A 69 13.38 -1.08 4.17
N LEU A 70 13.95 0.11 4.24
CA LEU A 70 14.16 0.96 3.06
C LEU A 70 15.11 0.32 2.04
N SER A 71 16.05 -0.53 2.49
CA SER A 71 16.91 -1.28 1.54
C SER A 71 16.08 -2.28 0.72
N SER A 72 15.08 -2.94 1.33
CA SER A 72 14.15 -3.82 0.60
C SER A 72 13.28 -3.05 -0.40
N VAL A 73 12.89 -1.82 -0.06
CA VAL A 73 12.14 -0.94 -0.97
C VAL A 73 12.98 -0.57 -2.20
N GLU A 74 14.24 -0.19 -1.97
CA GLU A 74 15.19 0.14 -3.04
C GLU A 74 15.48 -1.07 -3.95
N GLU A 75 15.73 -2.24 -3.35
CA GLU A 75 15.97 -3.50 -4.08
C GLU A 75 14.77 -3.89 -4.95
N PHE A 76 13.55 -3.79 -4.40
CA PHE A 76 12.32 -4.04 -5.16
C PHE A 76 12.23 -3.11 -6.38
N ALA A 77 12.45 -1.81 -6.17
CA ALA A 77 12.34 -0.83 -7.25
C ALA A 77 13.43 -1.01 -8.33
N LYS A 78 14.68 -1.32 -7.94
CA LYS A 78 15.76 -1.63 -8.86
C LYS A 78 15.51 -2.90 -9.67
N GLY A 79 14.88 -3.90 -9.07
CA GLY A 79 14.52 -5.16 -9.72
C GLY A 79 13.24 -5.09 -10.56
N PHE A 80 12.48 -3.99 -10.49
CA PHE A 80 11.23 -3.86 -11.22
C PHE A 80 11.50 -3.64 -12.72
N PRO A 81 10.86 -4.42 -13.63
CA PRO A 81 11.07 -4.28 -15.07
C PRO A 81 10.67 -2.89 -15.58
N THR A 82 11.55 -2.21 -16.28
CA THR A 82 11.27 -0.89 -16.87
C THR A 82 10.62 -0.96 -18.25
N SER A 83 10.78 -2.09 -18.95
CA SER A 83 10.36 -2.26 -20.35
C SER A 83 8.84 -2.35 -20.55
N GLY A 84 8.08 -2.67 -19.50
CA GLY A 84 6.61 -2.78 -19.57
C GLY A 84 5.85 -1.54 -19.09
N GLY A 85 6.55 -0.53 -18.59
CA GLY A 85 5.92 0.60 -17.90
C GLY A 85 5.32 0.20 -16.54
N LEU A 86 4.66 1.15 -15.89
CA LEU A 86 3.86 0.93 -14.67
C LEU A 86 2.64 1.85 -14.72
N ASP A 87 1.47 1.27 -14.98
CA ASP A 87 0.22 2.04 -15.08
C ASP A 87 -0.40 2.33 -13.72
N ILE A 88 -0.30 1.37 -12.76
CA ILE A 88 -1.02 1.45 -11.50
C ILE A 88 -0.12 1.03 -10.35
N LEU A 89 0.23 1.97 -9.47
CA LEU A 89 0.86 1.67 -8.18
C LEU A 89 -0.17 1.82 -7.07
N ILE A 90 -0.48 0.72 -6.35
CA ILE A 90 -1.38 0.73 -5.20
C ILE A 90 -0.58 0.56 -3.90
N ASN A 91 -0.41 1.66 -3.17
CA ASN A 91 0.17 1.74 -1.83
C ASN A 91 -0.88 1.32 -0.80
N ASN A 92 -1.09 -0.01 -0.65
CA ASN A 92 -2.16 -0.57 0.18
C ASN A 92 -1.65 -1.15 1.50
N ALA A 93 -0.46 -1.74 1.52
CA ALA A 93 0.07 -2.42 2.71
C ALA A 93 0.01 -1.55 3.98
N GLY A 94 -0.12 -2.19 5.12
CA GLY A 94 -0.08 -1.48 6.38
C GLY A 94 -0.14 -2.40 7.59
N VAL A 95 0.25 -1.84 8.72
CA VAL A 95 0.09 -2.44 10.05
C VAL A 95 -0.78 -1.54 10.90
N MET A 96 -1.60 -2.13 11.78
CA MET A 96 -2.54 -1.40 12.61
C MET A 96 -2.40 -1.82 14.07
N ILE A 97 -2.16 -0.84 14.94
CA ILE A 97 -2.08 -0.96 16.41
C ILE A 97 -1.20 -2.13 16.94
N PRO A 98 -0.05 -2.44 16.33
CA PRO A 98 0.87 -3.42 16.89
C PRO A 98 1.46 -2.91 18.21
N PRO A 99 2.16 -3.75 19.00
CA PRO A 99 3.03 -3.28 20.07
C PRO A 99 4.05 -2.24 19.53
N LYS A 100 4.47 -1.29 20.40
CA LYS A 100 5.50 -0.31 20.03
C LYS A 100 6.74 -1.04 19.55
N SER A 101 7.17 -0.73 18.34
CA SER A 101 8.39 -1.26 17.73
C SER A 101 8.85 -0.32 16.62
N ARG A 102 10.00 -0.64 16.01
CA ARG A 102 10.61 0.17 14.97
C ARG A 102 10.83 -0.60 13.68
N THR A 103 10.92 0.12 12.59
CA THR A 103 11.43 -0.39 11.32
C THR A 103 12.94 -0.69 11.45
N LYS A 104 13.51 -1.35 10.46
CA LYS A 104 14.96 -1.58 10.39
C LYS A 104 15.75 -0.26 10.37
N ASP A 105 15.14 0.78 9.80
CA ASP A 105 15.74 2.13 9.68
C ASP A 105 15.49 3.00 10.91
N GLY A 106 14.88 2.46 11.98
CA GLY A 106 14.68 3.14 13.26
C GLY A 106 13.41 3.99 13.37
N PHE A 107 12.54 4.03 12.37
CA PHE A 107 11.26 4.75 12.44
C PHE A 107 10.23 4.00 13.28
N GLU A 108 9.25 4.70 13.85
CA GLU A 108 8.08 4.05 14.46
C GLU A 108 7.40 3.15 13.43
N LEU A 109 7.04 1.93 13.85
CA LEU A 109 6.67 0.86 12.91
C LEU A 109 5.48 1.21 12.01
N GLN A 110 4.43 1.84 12.55
CA GLN A 110 3.24 2.17 11.76
C GLN A 110 3.53 3.33 10.80
N PHE A 111 4.17 4.39 11.28
CA PHE A 111 4.54 5.53 10.46
C PHE A 111 5.55 5.12 9.37
N GLY A 112 6.57 4.35 9.76
CA GLY A 112 7.59 3.83 8.84
C GLY A 112 7.01 2.93 7.76
N THR A 113 6.20 1.91 8.14
CA THR A 113 5.65 0.93 7.20
C THR A 113 4.53 1.52 6.34
N ASN A 114 3.54 2.19 6.98
CA ASN A 114 2.34 2.62 6.29
C ASN A 114 2.58 3.85 5.40
N HIS A 115 3.54 4.70 5.79
CA HIS A 115 3.80 5.97 5.11
C HIS A 115 5.20 6.04 4.49
N LEU A 116 6.27 6.03 5.29
CA LEU A 116 7.63 6.29 4.78
C LEU A 116 8.09 5.25 3.76
N GLY A 117 7.77 3.96 3.97
CA GLY A 117 8.07 2.90 3.02
C GLY A 117 7.36 3.10 1.68
N HIS A 118 6.09 3.52 1.68
CA HIS A 118 5.35 3.84 0.46
C HIS A 118 5.81 5.15 -0.19
N PHE A 119 6.20 6.14 0.62
CA PHE A 119 6.80 7.38 0.12
C PHE A 119 8.07 7.06 -0.67
N ALA A 120 8.98 6.28 -0.09
CA ALA A 120 10.22 5.86 -0.75
C ALA A 120 9.94 5.02 -2.00
N LEU A 121 9.03 4.02 -1.91
CA LEU A 121 8.63 3.19 -3.04
C LEU A 121 8.10 4.03 -4.22
N THR A 122 7.21 4.96 -3.92
CA THR A 122 6.65 5.86 -4.95
C THR A 122 7.75 6.71 -5.59
N GLY A 123 8.67 7.26 -4.79
CA GLY A 123 9.80 8.04 -5.29
C GLY A 123 10.70 7.22 -6.22
N HIS A 124 11.05 5.99 -5.83
CA HIS A 124 11.89 5.11 -6.66
C HIS A 124 11.21 4.66 -7.96
N LEU A 125 9.88 4.46 -7.96
CA LEU A 125 9.11 4.05 -9.14
C LEU A 125 8.62 5.23 -10.00
N MET A 126 8.78 6.47 -9.53
CA MET A 126 8.28 7.67 -10.22
C MET A 126 8.80 7.78 -11.67
N PRO A 127 10.09 7.53 -11.97
CA PRO A 127 10.55 7.62 -13.35
C PRO A 127 9.82 6.65 -14.31
N ILE A 128 9.44 5.46 -13.84
CA ILE A 128 8.68 4.48 -14.64
C ILE A 128 7.23 4.95 -14.81
N LEU A 129 6.62 5.47 -13.72
CA LEU A 129 5.27 6.03 -13.76
C LEU A 129 5.18 7.22 -14.73
N GLU A 130 6.14 8.15 -14.68
CA GLU A 130 6.19 9.31 -15.59
C GLU A 130 6.41 8.91 -17.04
N GLY A 131 7.14 7.82 -17.29
CA GLY A 131 7.32 7.24 -18.62
C GLY A 131 6.08 6.50 -19.16
N THR A 132 5.02 6.32 -18.34
CA THR A 132 3.82 5.55 -18.69
C THR A 132 2.60 6.46 -18.77
N ALA A 133 2.06 6.65 -19.97
CA ALA A 133 0.95 7.56 -20.19
C ALA A 133 -0.32 7.16 -19.40
N GLY A 134 -0.88 8.11 -18.64
CA GLY A 134 -2.09 7.91 -17.84
C GLY A 134 -1.88 7.04 -16.60
N SER A 135 -0.65 6.86 -16.16
CA SER A 135 -0.32 6.13 -14.94
C SER A 135 -0.90 6.79 -13.68
N ARG A 136 -1.01 6.01 -12.61
CA ARG A 136 -1.58 6.51 -11.37
C ARG A 136 -0.98 5.87 -10.12
N VAL A 137 -0.87 6.66 -9.06
CA VAL A 137 -0.53 6.23 -7.71
C VAL A 137 -1.80 6.30 -6.85
N VAL A 138 -2.21 5.17 -6.29
CA VAL A 138 -3.35 5.09 -5.37
C VAL A 138 -2.83 4.77 -3.98
N THR A 139 -3.03 5.66 -3.01
CA THR A 139 -2.57 5.45 -1.63
C THR A 139 -3.74 5.20 -0.69
N VAL A 140 -3.70 4.05 0.00
CA VAL A 140 -4.78 3.66 0.92
C VAL A 140 -4.61 4.35 2.26
N SER A 141 -5.53 5.27 2.56
CA SER A 141 -5.71 5.89 3.85
C SER A 141 -6.76 5.13 4.69
N SER A 142 -7.37 5.76 5.66
CA SER A 142 -8.41 5.21 6.53
C SER A 142 -9.24 6.36 7.11
N ILE A 143 -10.48 6.11 7.50
CA ILE A 143 -11.27 7.06 8.31
C ILE A 143 -10.54 7.48 9.59
N ALA A 144 -9.60 6.65 10.07
CA ALA A 144 -8.73 6.97 11.20
C ALA A 144 -7.80 8.18 10.97
N HIS A 145 -7.75 8.74 9.76
CA HIS A 145 -7.03 9.99 9.51
C HIS A 145 -7.68 11.20 10.20
N ASN A 146 -9.00 11.18 10.43
CA ASN A 146 -9.73 12.31 11.03
C ASN A 146 -9.14 12.84 12.35
N PRO A 147 -8.83 11.99 13.36
CA PRO A 147 -8.15 12.44 14.58
C PRO A 147 -6.62 12.49 14.43
N GLY A 148 -6.08 12.25 13.24
CA GLY A 148 -4.64 12.16 13.01
C GLY A 148 -3.97 13.53 13.04
N VAL A 149 -2.82 13.60 13.71
CA VAL A 149 -1.92 14.77 13.71
C VAL A 149 -0.53 14.28 13.40
N ILE A 150 0.18 14.95 12.49
CA ILE A 150 1.60 14.68 12.24
C ILE A 150 2.40 15.49 13.24
N ASP A 151 2.94 14.80 14.24
CA ASP A 151 3.80 15.43 15.25
C ASP A 151 5.25 15.43 14.76
N PHE A 152 5.65 16.52 14.11
CA PHE A 152 7.01 16.66 13.55
C PHE A 152 8.10 16.71 14.63
N ASP A 153 7.75 17.04 15.88
CA ASP A 153 8.70 17.07 16.99
C ASP A 153 8.92 15.68 17.60
N ASP A 154 8.00 14.72 17.34
CA ASP A 154 8.06 13.36 17.89
C ASP A 154 7.50 12.29 16.94
N LEU A 155 7.99 12.26 15.69
CA LEU A 155 7.55 11.30 14.66
C LEU A 155 7.69 9.83 15.06
N ASN A 156 8.57 9.54 16.04
CA ASN A 156 8.87 8.19 16.50
C ASN A 156 8.26 7.83 17.86
N GLY A 157 7.58 8.76 18.54
CA GLY A 157 6.99 8.52 19.86
C GLY A 157 8.00 8.29 20.97
N ASP A 158 9.11 9.03 20.94
CA ASP A 158 10.20 8.90 21.91
C ASP A 158 10.10 9.89 23.07
N ARG A 159 9.41 11.00 22.87
CA ARG A 159 9.29 12.10 23.82
C ARG A 159 8.00 12.07 24.62
N LYS A 160 6.90 11.60 23.99
CA LYS A 160 5.55 11.58 24.57
C LYS A 160 5.11 10.15 24.88
N ARG A 161 4.05 10.00 25.69
CA ARG A 161 3.42 8.69 25.91
C ARG A 161 2.95 8.11 24.59
N TYR A 162 3.48 6.95 24.22
CA TYR A 162 3.13 6.26 22.98
C TYR A 162 1.66 5.84 22.94
N SER A 163 0.98 6.21 21.87
CA SER A 163 -0.40 5.81 21.56
C SER A 163 -0.44 5.01 20.27
N LYS A 164 -0.78 3.73 20.34
CA LYS A 164 -0.91 2.86 19.16
C LYS A 164 -1.90 3.43 18.13
N TRP A 165 -3.05 3.93 18.60
CA TRP A 165 -4.05 4.57 17.77
C TRP A 165 -3.59 5.91 17.20
N GLY A 166 -2.92 6.71 18.03
CA GLY A 166 -2.35 7.99 17.59
C GLY A 166 -1.36 7.79 16.43
N PHE A 167 -0.45 6.83 16.53
CA PHE A 167 0.50 6.54 15.46
C PHE A 167 -0.15 5.91 14.21
N TYR A 168 -1.19 5.08 14.40
CA TYR A 168 -1.97 4.63 13.25
C TYR A 168 -2.65 5.81 12.54
N SER A 169 -3.32 6.68 13.29
CA SER A 169 -3.99 7.89 12.75
C SER A 169 -2.98 8.84 12.10
N GLN A 170 -1.81 9.05 12.73
CA GLN A 170 -0.69 9.82 12.15
C GLN A 170 -0.26 9.24 10.81
N SER A 171 -0.08 7.92 10.70
CA SER A 171 0.31 7.30 9.43
C SER A 171 -0.76 7.46 8.34
N LYS A 172 -2.05 7.50 8.71
CA LYS A 172 -3.16 7.61 7.76
C LYS A 172 -3.43 9.05 7.31
N ILE A 173 -3.26 10.04 8.17
CA ILE A 173 -3.29 11.45 7.74
C ILE A 173 -2.05 11.77 6.87
N ALA A 174 -0.88 11.21 7.19
CA ALA A 174 0.31 11.36 6.36
C ALA A 174 0.11 10.78 4.94
N ASN A 175 -0.57 9.63 4.81
CA ASN A 175 -0.92 9.06 3.51
C ASN A 175 -1.88 9.96 2.71
N LEU A 176 -2.85 10.58 3.37
CA LEU A 176 -3.78 11.51 2.73
C LEU A 176 -3.05 12.77 2.24
N THR A 177 -2.27 13.41 3.12
CA THR A 177 -1.52 14.64 2.78
C THR A 177 -0.45 14.37 1.72
N PHE A 178 0.21 13.21 1.77
CA PHE A 178 1.13 12.76 0.72
C PHE A 178 0.44 12.69 -0.65
N SER A 179 -0.73 12.06 -0.73
CA SER A 179 -1.44 11.95 -2.00
C SER A 179 -1.87 13.31 -2.56
N LEU A 180 -2.34 14.21 -1.69
CA LEU A 180 -2.75 15.56 -2.08
C LEU A 180 -1.55 16.38 -2.57
N GLU A 181 -0.43 16.34 -1.84
CA GLU A 181 0.78 17.08 -2.22
C GLU A 181 1.42 16.49 -3.47
N LEU A 182 1.42 15.15 -3.61
CA LEU A 182 1.89 14.49 -4.82
C LEU A 182 1.05 14.92 -6.03
N ALA A 183 -0.29 14.88 -5.95
CA ALA A 183 -1.17 15.33 -7.02
C ALA A 183 -0.88 16.78 -7.41
N ARG A 184 -0.74 17.69 -6.42
CA ARG A 184 -0.42 19.10 -6.64
C ARG A 184 0.94 19.31 -7.35
N ARG A 185 1.95 18.52 -6.99
CA ARG A 185 3.29 18.59 -7.63
C ARG A 185 3.26 18.07 -9.06
N LEU A 186 2.61 16.93 -9.29
CA LEU A 186 2.45 16.35 -10.61
C LEU A 186 1.71 17.29 -11.57
N GLU A 187 0.61 17.89 -11.11
CA GLU A 187 -0.12 18.91 -11.89
C GLU A 187 0.77 20.09 -12.25
N ARG A 188 1.51 20.63 -11.28
CA ARG A 188 2.40 21.80 -11.51
C ARG A 188 3.58 21.49 -12.44
N SER A 189 4.06 20.25 -12.46
CA SER A 189 5.13 19.83 -13.38
C SER A 189 4.60 19.46 -14.78
N GLY A 190 3.28 19.44 -14.98
CA GLY A 190 2.68 18.95 -16.23
C GLY A 190 2.81 17.44 -16.42
N SER A 191 3.04 16.69 -15.34
CA SER A 191 3.13 15.23 -15.39
C SER A 191 1.80 14.59 -15.77
N GLY A 192 1.84 13.54 -16.59
CA GLY A 192 0.66 12.72 -16.92
C GLY A 192 0.25 11.74 -15.83
N VAL A 193 0.99 11.66 -14.71
CA VAL A 193 0.71 10.78 -13.57
C VAL A 193 -0.40 11.36 -12.70
N SER A 194 -1.37 10.54 -12.31
CA SER A 194 -2.39 10.92 -11.32
C SER A 194 -2.06 10.38 -9.93
N ALA A 195 -2.32 11.15 -8.87
CA ALA A 195 -2.21 10.68 -7.49
C ALA A 195 -3.57 10.77 -6.79
N ILE A 196 -3.99 9.67 -6.13
CA ILE A 196 -5.32 9.51 -5.56
C ILE A 196 -5.20 8.93 -4.16
N ALA A 197 -5.91 9.50 -3.19
CA ALA A 197 -6.13 8.88 -1.89
C ALA A 197 -7.47 8.12 -1.90
N SER A 198 -7.47 6.94 -1.27
CA SER A 198 -8.68 6.12 -1.12
C SER A 198 -8.78 5.59 0.30
N HIS A 199 -9.99 5.35 0.80
CA HIS A 199 -10.20 4.57 2.02
C HIS A 199 -11.36 3.59 1.84
N PRO A 200 -11.25 2.35 2.39
CA PRO A 200 -12.22 1.28 2.15
C PRO A 200 -13.47 1.37 3.02
N GLY A 201 -13.65 2.42 3.81
CA GLY A 201 -14.69 2.46 4.84
C GLY A 201 -14.40 1.47 5.98
N TYR A 202 -15.45 0.89 6.55
CA TYR A 202 -15.34 -0.22 7.50
C TYR A 202 -15.27 -1.53 6.75
N SER A 203 -14.10 -2.17 6.76
CA SER A 203 -13.89 -3.48 6.13
C SER A 203 -13.35 -4.46 7.16
N ALA A 204 -13.97 -5.64 7.26
CA ALA A 204 -13.46 -6.74 8.07
C ALA A 204 -12.22 -7.34 7.37
N THR A 205 -11.03 -7.10 7.90
CA THR A 205 -9.77 -7.58 7.33
C THR A 205 -8.82 -8.08 8.42
N ASP A 206 -7.81 -8.87 8.03
CA ASP A 206 -6.72 -9.33 8.90
C ASP A 206 -5.89 -8.19 9.53
N LEU A 207 -6.09 -6.95 9.09
CA LEU A 207 -5.45 -5.78 9.66
C LEU A 207 -5.77 -5.60 11.15
N GLN A 208 -6.95 -6.09 11.58
CA GLN A 208 -7.46 -5.99 12.96
C GLN A 208 -6.98 -7.11 13.89
N ARG A 209 -6.10 -8.02 13.43
CA ARG A 209 -5.63 -9.21 14.18
C ARG A 209 -4.99 -8.91 15.55
N HIS A 210 -4.53 -7.69 15.78
CA HIS A 210 -3.93 -7.26 17.05
C HIS A 210 -4.93 -6.70 18.06
N SER A 211 -6.24 -6.67 17.75
CA SER A 211 -7.29 -6.20 18.65
C SER A 211 -8.34 -7.29 18.88
N LEU A 212 -8.36 -7.84 20.10
CA LEU A 212 -9.37 -8.84 20.52
C LEU A 212 -10.80 -8.28 20.43
N LEU A 213 -10.99 -6.99 20.74
CA LEU A 213 -12.31 -6.33 20.71
C LEU A 213 -12.90 -6.30 19.28
N TRP A 214 -12.08 -6.01 18.27
CA TRP A 214 -12.52 -5.98 16.87
C TRP A 214 -12.76 -7.37 16.28
N ARG A 215 -12.09 -8.41 16.79
CA ARG A 215 -12.38 -9.80 16.41
C ARG A 215 -13.80 -10.21 16.83
N PHE A 216 -14.27 -9.74 18.01
CA PHE A 216 -15.64 -9.98 18.47
C PHE A 216 -16.68 -9.17 17.68
N LEU A 217 -16.40 -7.91 17.37
CA LEU A 217 -17.30 -7.06 16.57
C LEU A 217 -17.48 -7.56 15.12
N ASN A 218 -16.44 -8.12 14.50
CA ASN A 218 -16.55 -8.70 13.16
C ASN A 218 -17.42 -9.97 13.10
N LEU A 219 -17.63 -10.66 14.21
CA LEU A 219 -18.56 -11.80 14.30
C LEU A 219 -20.04 -11.39 14.23
N PHE A 220 -20.35 -10.11 14.46
CA PHE A 220 -21.72 -9.58 14.47
C PHE A 220 -22.02 -8.62 13.31
N LEU A 221 -21.01 -8.25 12.49
CA LEU A 221 -21.14 -7.28 11.40
C LEU A 221 -20.81 -7.88 10.01
N ALA A 222 -20.50 -9.18 9.95
CA ALA A 222 -20.31 -9.95 8.72
C ALA A 222 -21.56 -10.81 8.47
#